data_fc2a14ed86baaeac5a26a20715c71364
#
_entry.id   fc2a14ed86baaeac5a26a20715c71364
#
_cell.length_a   1.000
_cell.length_b   1.000
_cell.length_c   1.000
_cell.angle_alpha   90.00
_cell.angle_beta   90.00
_cell.angle_gamma   90.00
#
_symmetry.space_group_name_H-M   'P 1'
#
loop_
_entity.id
_entity.type
_entity.pdbx_description
1 polymer ?
#
loop_
_entity_poly.entity_id
_entity_poly.type
_entity_poly.pdbx_seq_one_letter_code
_entity_poly.pdbx_strand_id
1 'polypeptide(L)'
;MENLIADRFDKPFPHIIFHNFYNEKELELIWEELDFYTKEDKLFEAKEFGGIVNSTNSKAIWLDKVYKDQYRKLSNILTVNRKIFDEEVLNAFASVHDCCSIAVHCNYDVTKVRYYHNGDYYKPHTDKTVQFLAFSYFFREPKRFTGGELIFPKYDYKFSCDNNSLIMMPGWVEHGVSEVKIDNSDYFDGYGRYAITSFFTNKEKE
;
A
#
# COMPACT_ATOMS: atom_id res chain seq x y z
N MET A 1 3.83 -16.72 -17.81
CA MET A 1 3.36 -15.83 -16.74
C MET A 1 2.98 -16.71 -15.57
N GLU A 2 3.53 -16.48 -14.39
CA GLU A 2 3.08 -17.18 -13.18
C GLU A 2 1.63 -16.78 -12.94
N ASN A 3 0.76 -17.76 -12.70
CA ASN A 3 -0.66 -17.48 -12.44
C ASN A 3 -0.79 -16.63 -11.19
N LEU A 4 -1.40 -15.45 -11.27
CA LEU A 4 -1.75 -14.61 -10.13
C LEU A 4 -2.70 -15.37 -9.20
N ILE A 5 -2.27 -15.60 -7.97
CA ILE A 5 -3.10 -16.21 -6.94
C ILE A 5 -3.88 -15.09 -6.25
N ALA A 6 -5.21 -15.12 -6.34
CA ALA A 6 -6.05 -14.07 -5.80
C ALA A 6 -7.36 -14.59 -5.20
N ASP A 7 -7.69 -14.07 -4.02
CA ASP A 7 -8.97 -14.26 -3.36
C ASP A 7 -9.89 -13.06 -3.63
N ARG A 8 -11.12 -13.33 -4.07
CA ARG A 8 -12.12 -12.33 -4.44
C ARG A 8 -13.26 -12.32 -3.42
N PHE A 9 -13.61 -11.13 -2.92
CA PHE A 9 -14.63 -10.95 -1.90
C PHE A 9 -15.62 -9.85 -2.31
N ASP A 10 -16.87 -10.21 -2.44
CA ASP A 10 -17.96 -9.25 -2.61
C ASP A 10 -18.41 -8.66 -1.25
N LYS A 11 -18.24 -9.41 -0.17
CA LYS A 11 -18.61 -9.04 1.20
C LYS A 11 -17.40 -9.13 2.13
N PRO A 12 -17.37 -8.30 3.20
CA PRO A 12 -18.37 -7.29 3.64
C PRO A 12 -18.37 -6.00 2.81
N PHE A 13 -17.40 -5.84 1.93
CA PHE A 13 -17.27 -4.82 0.89
C PHE A 13 -16.47 -5.43 -0.27
N PRO A 14 -16.60 -4.92 -1.50
CA PRO A 14 -15.84 -5.47 -2.63
C PRO A 14 -14.34 -5.28 -2.44
N HIS A 15 -13.58 -6.36 -2.47
CA HIS A 15 -12.12 -6.32 -2.46
C HIS A 15 -11.50 -7.59 -3.05
N ILE A 16 -10.25 -7.49 -3.46
CA ILE A 16 -9.44 -8.61 -3.93
C ILE A 16 -8.11 -8.61 -3.20
N ILE A 17 -7.61 -9.79 -2.86
CA ILE A 17 -6.31 -9.99 -2.24
C ILE A 17 -5.46 -10.83 -3.17
N PHE A 18 -4.33 -10.30 -3.61
CA PHE A 18 -3.31 -11.04 -4.35
C PHE A 18 -2.23 -11.49 -3.40
N HIS A 19 -1.81 -12.75 -3.52
CA HIS A 19 -0.74 -13.37 -2.73
C HIS A 19 0.52 -13.48 -3.56
N ASN A 20 1.69 -13.25 -2.96
CA ASN A 20 2.99 -13.30 -3.65
C ASN A 20 2.97 -12.46 -4.94
N PHE A 21 2.46 -11.22 -4.83
CA PHE A 21 2.15 -10.39 -5.98
C PHE A 21 3.37 -10.02 -6.81
N TYR A 22 4.49 -9.72 -6.15
CA TYR A 22 5.74 -9.39 -6.82
C TYR A 22 6.66 -10.61 -6.86
N ASN A 23 7.34 -10.82 -8.00
CA ASN A 23 8.35 -11.85 -8.13
C ASN A 23 9.66 -11.46 -7.42
N GLU A 24 10.63 -12.38 -7.36
CA GLU A 24 11.89 -12.18 -6.63
C GLU A 24 12.66 -10.94 -7.11
N LYS A 25 12.76 -10.71 -8.42
CA LYS A 25 13.48 -9.54 -8.98
C LYS A 25 12.77 -8.23 -8.67
N GLU A 26 11.45 -8.22 -8.73
CA GLU A 26 10.63 -7.07 -8.34
C GLU A 26 10.79 -6.77 -6.86
N LEU A 27 10.82 -7.80 -6.01
CA LEU A 27 11.05 -7.66 -4.57
C LEU A 27 12.44 -7.11 -4.25
N GLU A 28 13.49 -7.56 -4.94
CA GLU A 28 14.85 -7.01 -4.79
C GLU A 28 14.86 -5.49 -5.01
N LEU A 29 14.26 -5.03 -6.12
CA LEU A 29 14.16 -3.61 -6.44
C LEU A 29 13.33 -2.81 -5.43
N ILE A 30 12.21 -3.38 -4.96
CA ILE A 30 11.38 -2.76 -3.92
C ILE A 30 12.16 -2.62 -2.62
N TRP A 31 12.85 -3.69 -2.17
CA TRP A 31 13.60 -3.68 -0.93
C TRP A 31 14.80 -2.74 -0.96
N GLU A 32 15.49 -2.61 -2.10
CA GLU A 32 16.57 -1.64 -2.27
C GLU A 32 16.09 -0.22 -1.95
N GLU A 33 14.92 0.17 -2.47
CA GLU A 33 14.38 1.51 -2.26
C GLU A 33 13.75 1.68 -0.86
N LEU A 34 13.07 0.67 -0.32
CA LEU A 34 12.56 0.70 1.06
C LEU A 34 13.68 0.85 2.08
N ASP A 35 14.77 0.11 1.91
CA ASP A 35 15.97 0.21 2.74
C ASP A 35 16.59 1.59 2.68
N PHE A 36 16.72 2.17 1.49
CA PHE A 36 17.23 3.51 1.31
C PHE A 36 16.40 4.52 2.12
N TYR A 37 15.07 4.47 2.02
CA TYR A 37 14.23 5.42 2.77
C TYR A 37 14.35 5.26 4.28
N THR A 38 14.50 4.06 4.77
CA THR A 38 14.56 3.81 6.21
C THR A 38 15.95 4.08 6.78
N LYS A 39 17.00 3.51 6.19
CA LYS A 39 18.40 3.63 6.67
C LYS A 39 18.95 5.05 6.55
N GLU A 40 18.55 5.77 5.52
CA GLU A 40 18.99 7.13 5.27
C GLU A 40 18.03 8.20 5.84
N ASP A 41 17.06 7.79 6.68
CA ASP A 41 16.04 8.65 7.31
C ASP A 41 15.36 9.62 6.32
N LYS A 42 14.88 9.08 5.19
CA LYS A 42 14.21 9.87 4.14
C LYS A 42 12.70 9.92 4.28
N LEU A 43 12.15 9.28 5.32
CA LEU A 43 10.72 9.30 5.61
C LEU A 43 10.37 10.50 6.47
N PHE A 44 9.23 11.10 6.21
CA PHE A 44 8.72 12.30 6.87
C PHE A 44 7.69 11.96 7.93
N GLU A 45 7.64 12.74 8.99
CA GLU A 45 6.57 12.68 10.00
C GLU A 45 5.21 13.05 9.39
N ALA A 46 4.12 12.52 9.96
CA ALA A 46 2.76 12.74 9.46
C ALA A 46 2.41 14.21 9.23
N LYS A 47 2.85 15.11 10.12
CA LYS A 47 2.63 16.57 10.02
C LYS A 47 3.32 17.20 8.80
N GLU A 48 4.39 16.60 8.31
CA GLU A 48 5.22 17.15 7.22
C GLU A 48 4.69 16.72 5.84
N PHE A 49 4.05 15.54 5.75
CA PHE A 49 3.52 15.06 4.48
C PHE A 49 2.01 15.23 4.30
N GLY A 50 1.37 16.07 5.14
CA GLY A 50 -0.04 16.41 5.01
C GLY A 50 -1.00 15.36 5.61
N GLY A 51 -0.54 14.52 6.52
CA GLY A 51 -1.40 13.68 7.34
C GLY A 51 -2.24 14.53 8.30
N ILE A 52 -3.45 14.06 8.64
CA ILE A 52 -4.25 14.71 9.68
C ILE A 52 -3.49 14.54 10.99
N VAL A 53 -3.13 15.65 11.63
CA VAL A 53 -2.43 15.66 12.93
C VAL A 53 -3.22 14.79 13.92
N ASN A 54 -2.52 13.91 14.64
CA ASN A 54 -3.06 12.92 15.58
C ASN A 54 -3.88 11.77 14.95
N SER A 55 -3.84 11.57 13.64
CA SER A 55 -4.46 10.39 13.01
C SER A 55 -3.48 9.23 12.83
N THR A 56 -2.19 9.50 12.75
CA THR A 56 -1.13 8.50 12.56
C THR A 56 0.18 8.99 13.16
N ASN A 57 1.00 8.05 13.66
CA ASN A 57 2.37 8.31 14.12
C ASN A 57 3.41 7.82 13.12
N SER A 58 3.01 7.01 12.12
CA SER A 58 3.93 6.43 11.15
C SER A 58 4.62 7.48 10.29
N LYS A 59 5.82 7.18 9.81
CA LYS A 59 6.52 8.01 8.82
C LYS A 59 6.18 7.58 7.39
N ALA A 60 6.25 8.52 6.45
CA ALA A 60 5.93 8.25 5.05
C ALA A 60 6.65 9.18 4.08
N ILE A 61 6.66 8.79 2.79
CA ILE A 61 7.09 9.61 1.68
C ILE A 61 6.09 9.48 0.51
N TRP A 62 5.74 10.61 -0.11
CA TRP A 62 5.00 10.64 -1.36
C TRP A 62 5.98 10.56 -2.54
N LEU A 63 6.03 9.43 -3.21
CA LEU A 63 6.97 9.22 -4.31
C LEU A 63 6.74 10.18 -5.46
N ASP A 64 5.48 10.49 -5.77
CA ASP A 64 5.12 11.44 -6.82
C ASP A 64 5.46 12.91 -6.52
N LYS A 65 5.76 13.25 -5.27
CA LYS A 65 6.29 14.57 -4.92
C LYS A 65 7.80 14.65 -5.15
N VAL A 66 8.49 13.52 -5.03
CA VAL A 66 9.95 13.40 -5.21
C VAL A 66 10.29 13.14 -6.68
N TYR A 67 9.63 12.17 -7.28
CA TYR A 67 9.87 11.70 -8.65
C TYR A 67 8.73 12.15 -9.56
N LYS A 68 8.84 13.38 -10.09
CA LYS A 68 7.81 13.96 -10.96
C LYS A 68 8.04 13.60 -12.43
N ASP A 69 6.95 13.44 -13.18
CA ASP A 69 6.92 13.28 -14.64
C ASP A 69 7.91 12.21 -15.14
N GLN A 70 8.86 12.57 -16.00
CA GLN A 70 9.87 11.65 -16.55
C GLN A 70 10.81 11.06 -15.50
N TYR A 71 10.89 11.66 -14.31
CA TYR A 71 11.75 11.18 -13.22
C TYR A 71 11.12 10.01 -12.43
N ARG A 72 9.83 9.70 -12.63
CA ARG A 72 9.19 8.52 -12.01
C ARG A 72 9.98 7.23 -12.25
N LYS A 73 10.61 7.09 -13.41
CA LYS A 73 11.45 5.94 -13.76
C LYS A 73 12.73 5.77 -12.93
N LEU A 74 13.10 6.77 -12.11
CA LEU A 74 14.23 6.69 -11.17
C LEU A 74 13.86 5.98 -9.87
N SER A 75 12.56 5.83 -9.57
CA SER A 75 12.08 5.03 -8.45
C SER A 75 11.83 3.60 -8.90
N ASN A 76 12.48 2.65 -8.26
CA ASN A 76 12.25 1.22 -8.45
C ASN A 76 10.79 0.88 -8.10
N ILE A 77 10.30 1.40 -6.98
CA ILE A 77 8.91 1.17 -6.50
C ILE A 77 7.91 1.68 -7.55
N LEU A 78 8.04 2.91 -8.03
CA LEU A 78 7.11 3.46 -9.03
C LEU A 78 7.16 2.66 -10.35
N THR A 79 8.32 2.14 -10.72
CA THR A 79 8.49 1.34 -11.93
C THR A 79 7.83 -0.03 -11.78
N VAL A 80 8.15 -0.74 -10.69
CA VAL A 80 7.62 -2.10 -10.45
C VAL A 80 6.12 -2.06 -10.15
N ASN A 81 5.65 -1.05 -9.43
CA ASN A 81 4.26 -0.90 -9.02
C ASN A 81 3.29 -0.68 -10.21
N ARG A 82 3.82 -0.35 -11.41
CA ARG A 82 3.01 -0.31 -12.65
C ARG A 82 2.33 -1.62 -12.97
N LYS A 83 2.83 -2.74 -12.45
CA LYS A 83 2.20 -4.06 -12.55
C LYS A 83 0.74 -4.07 -12.06
N ILE A 84 0.36 -3.20 -11.13
CA ILE A 84 -1.04 -3.08 -10.67
C ILE A 84 -1.98 -2.65 -11.81
N PHE A 85 -1.44 -2.01 -12.86
CA PHE A 85 -2.20 -1.59 -14.04
C PHE A 85 -2.20 -2.62 -15.17
N ASP A 86 -1.61 -3.80 -14.96
CA ASP A 86 -1.69 -4.87 -15.93
C ASP A 86 -3.14 -5.30 -16.12
N GLU A 87 -3.52 -5.59 -17.36
CA GLU A 87 -4.89 -5.92 -17.74
C GLU A 87 -5.46 -7.08 -16.91
N GLU A 88 -4.62 -8.09 -16.63
CA GLU A 88 -5.01 -9.24 -15.80
C GLU A 88 -5.38 -8.81 -14.38
N VAL A 89 -4.62 -7.91 -13.76
CA VAL A 89 -4.87 -7.41 -12.39
C VAL A 89 -6.13 -6.57 -12.35
N LEU A 90 -6.28 -5.62 -13.27
CA LEU A 90 -7.45 -4.73 -13.32
C LEU A 90 -8.73 -5.50 -13.65
N ASN A 91 -8.69 -6.46 -14.58
CA ASN A 91 -9.84 -7.32 -14.90
C ASN A 91 -10.21 -8.23 -13.72
N ALA A 92 -9.21 -8.77 -13.01
CA ALA A 92 -9.48 -9.58 -11.81
C ALA A 92 -10.21 -8.74 -10.74
N PHE A 93 -9.78 -7.50 -10.49
CA PHE A 93 -10.46 -6.62 -9.55
C PHE A 93 -11.83 -6.16 -10.05
N ALA A 94 -11.95 -5.79 -11.32
CA ALA A 94 -13.22 -5.38 -11.94
C ALA A 94 -14.30 -6.46 -11.87
N SER A 95 -13.90 -7.74 -11.89
CA SER A 95 -14.81 -8.87 -11.82
C SER A 95 -15.39 -9.15 -10.42
N VAL A 96 -14.88 -8.49 -9.37
CA VAL A 96 -15.33 -8.72 -7.99
C VAL A 96 -16.76 -8.24 -7.78
N HIS A 97 -17.09 -7.03 -8.30
CA HIS A 97 -18.39 -6.40 -8.14
C HIS A 97 -18.57 -5.29 -9.19
N ASP A 98 -19.80 -4.99 -9.57
CA ASP A 98 -20.12 -3.97 -10.59
C ASP A 98 -19.48 -2.60 -10.29
N CYS A 99 -19.41 -2.17 -9.02
CA CYS A 99 -18.75 -0.91 -8.66
C CYS A 99 -17.23 -0.91 -8.90
N CYS A 100 -16.62 -2.07 -9.07
CA CYS A 100 -15.20 -2.20 -9.39
C CYS A 100 -14.92 -2.16 -10.90
N SER A 101 -15.94 -2.28 -11.76
CA SER A 101 -15.79 -2.34 -13.21
C SER A 101 -15.06 -1.14 -13.81
N ILE A 102 -15.19 0.03 -13.20
CA ILE A 102 -14.51 1.25 -13.64
C ILE A 102 -12.98 1.19 -13.45
N ALA A 103 -12.46 0.23 -12.67
CA ALA A 103 -11.03 0.10 -12.40
C ALA A 103 -10.20 -0.08 -13.68
N VAL A 104 -10.74 -0.74 -14.71
CA VAL A 104 -10.08 -0.95 -16.00
C VAL A 104 -9.80 0.35 -16.75
N HIS A 105 -10.46 1.44 -16.38
CA HIS A 105 -10.27 2.77 -16.96
C HIS A 105 -9.32 3.66 -16.14
N CYS A 106 -8.89 3.21 -14.97
CA CYS A 106 -7.88 3.94 -14.20
C CYS A 106 -6.53 3.87 -14.91
N ASN A 107 -5.89 5.01 -15.10
CA ASN A 107 -4.67 5.14 -15.89
C ASN A 107 -3.51 5.80 -15.12
N TYR A 108 -3.78 6.29 -13.93
CA TYR A 108 -2.81 7.01 -13.11
C TYR A 108 -2.95 6.67 -11.64
N ASP A 109 -1.83 6.66 -10.93
CA ASP A 109 -1.77 6.53 -9.49
C ASP A 109 -0.88 7.61 -8.87
N VAL A 110 -1.16 7.90 -7.62
CA VAL A 110 -0.25 8.61 -6.73
C VAL A 110 0.18 7.63 -5.66
N THR A 111 1.49 7.46 -5.49
CA THR A 111 2.04 6.41 -4.65
C THR A 111 2.70 6.96 -3.39
N LYS A 112 2.41 6.34 -2.26
CA LYS A 112 2.97 6.63 -0.96
C LYS A 112 3.63 5.39 -0.37
N VAL A 113 4.87 5.52 0.08
CA VAL A 113 5.51 4.54 0.96
C VAL A 113 5.28 4.97 2.39
N ARG A 114 4.90 4.03 3.25
CA ARG A 114 4.71 4.23 4.68
C ARG A 114 5.42 3.15 5.46
N TYR A 115 6.08 3.54 6.55
CA TYR A 115 6.73 2.65 7.48
C TYR A 115 6.13 2.81 8.87
N TYR A 116 5.78 1.69 9.47
CA TYR A 116 5.24 1.60 10.83
C TYR A 116 6.22 0.86 11.72
N HIS A 117 6.52 1.47 12.84
CA HIS A 117 7.38 0.92 13.88
C HIS A 117 6.63 0.84 15.21
N ASN A 118 7.32 0.63 16.32
CA ASN A 118 6.69 0.46 17.63
C ASN A 118 5.80 1.64 18.04
N GLY A 119 4.55 1.35 18.38
CA GLY A 119 3.56 2.35 18.74
C GLY A 119 2.89 3.06 17.56
N ASP A 120 3.26 2.75 16.31
CA ASP A 120 2.69 3.37 15.14
C ASP A 120 1.35 2.74 14.76
N TYR A 121 0.42 3.60 14.37
CA TYR A 121 -0.94 3.24 13.96
C TYR A 121 -1.48 4.21 12.91
N TYR A 122 -2.64 3.91 12.36
CA TYR A 122 -3.44 4.87 11.59
C TYR A 122 -4.91 4.73 11.97
N LYS A 123 -5.51 5.82 12.47
CA LYS A 123 -6.94 5.84 12.84
C LYS A 123 -7.82 5.58 11.63
N PRO A 124 -9.00 4.97 11.82
CA PRO A 124 -9.96 4.75 10.75
C PRO A 124 -10.33 6.04 10.03
N HIS A 125 -10.31 5.97 8.70
CA HIS A 125 -10.63 7.09 7.79
C HIS A 125 -11.10 6.55 6.44
N THR A 126 -11.53 7.45 5.57
CA THR A 126 -11.89 7.15 4.18
C THR A 126 -11.12 8.07 3.23
N ASP A 127 -10.69 7.55 2.08
CA ASP A 127 -10.03 8.31 1.02
C ASP A 127 -11.05 8.69 -0.06
N LYS A 128 -12.01 9.56 0.30
CA LYS A 128 -13.19 9.90 -0.52
C LYS A 128 -12.88 10.52 -1.88
N THR A 129 -11.66 11.01 -2.07
CA THR A 129 -11.23 11.69 -3.29
C THR A 129 -10.65 10.76 -4.34
N VAL A 130 -10.47 9.49 -4.02
CA VAL A 130 -9.92 8.47 -4.92
C VAL A 130 -10.95 7.38 -5.19
N GLN A 131 -10.88 6.81 -6.40
CA GLN A 131 -11.82 5.76 -6.80
C GLN A 131 -11.48 4.45 -6.11
N PHE A 132 -10.22 4.05 -6.18
CA PHE A 132 -9.72 2.80 -5.63
C PHE A 132 -8.38 3.00 -4.92
N LEU A 133 -8.11 2.09 -4.01
CA LEU A 133 -6.86 1.96 -3.27
C LEU A 133 -6.26 0.60 -3.54
N ALA A 134 -4.93 0.57 -3.65
CA ALA A 134 -4.16 -0.66 -3.60
C ALA A 134 -3.10 -0.53 -2.51
N PHE A 135 -3.02 -1.51 -1.63
CA PHE A 135 -2.03 -1.56 -0.56
C PHE A 135 -1.18 -2.82 -0.74
N SER A 136 0.11 -2.64 -1.00
CA SER A 136 1.09 -3.71 -0.96
C SER A 136 1.83 -3.71 0.37
N TYR A 137 2.06 -4.89 0.95
CA TYR A 137 2.62 -5.04 2.29
C TYR A 137 3.95 -5.78 2.24
N PHE A 138 4.90 -5.26 3.05
CA PHE A 138 6.23 -5.83 3.14
C PHE A 138 6.74 -5.79 4.57
N PHE A 139 7.45 -6.84 4.95
CA PHE A 139 8.24 -6.90 6.16
C PHE A 139 9.41 -7.88 5.96
N ARG A 140 10.48 -7.70 6.75
CA ARG A 140 11.62 -8.61 6.72
C ARG A 140 11.33 -9.87 7.51
N GLU A 141 11.75 -11.01 6.97
CA GLU A 141 11.72 -12.26 7.70
C GLU A 141 12.99 -12.44 8.59
N PRO A 142 12.87 -13.02 9.78
CA PRO A 142 11.60 -13.38 10.43
C PRO A 142 10.82 -12.13 10.89
N LYS A 143 9.48 -12.18 10.79
CA LYS A 143 8.60 -11.10 11.27
C LYS A 143 8.86 -10.81 12.75
N ARG A 144 9.18 -9.55 13.09
CA ARG A 144 9.56 -9.14 14.47
C ARG A 144 8.51 -8.28 15.16
N PHE A 145 7.34 -8.09 14.57
CA PHE A 145 6.27 -7.28 15.13
C PHE A 145 4.95 -8.04 15.20
N THR A 146 4.06 -7.56 16.05
CA THR A 146 2.63 -7.92 16.10
C THR A 146 1.77 -6.69 15.81
N GLY A 147 0.48 -6.89 15.56
CA GLY A 147 -0.37 -5.79 15.11
C GLY A 147 -0.08 -5.38 13.65
N GLY A 148 -0.42 -4.15 13.31
CA GLY A 148 -0.24 -3.62 11.97
C GLY A 148 -1.25 -4.17 10.95
N GLU A 149 -2.33 -4.81 11.38
CA GLU A 149 -3.40 -5.25 10.50
C GLU A 149 -4.10 -4.05 9.87
N LEU A 150 -4.53 -4.20 8.63
CA LEU A 150 -5.50 -3.29 8.03
C LEU A 150 -6.87 -3.60 8.63
N ILE A 151 -7.45 -2.63 9.34
CA ILE A 151 -8.70 -2.79 10.07
C ILE A 151 -9.83 -2.04 9.39
N PHE A 152 -11.03 -2.65 9.43
CA PHE A 152 -12.27 -2.13 8.85
C PHE A 152 -13.36 -2.13 9.93
N PRO A 153 -13.37 -1.13 10.85
CA PRO A 153 -14.21 -1.17 12.05
C PRO A 153 -15.71 -1.26 11.75
N LYS A 154 -16.16 -0.59 10.70
CA LYS A 154 -17.57 -0.64 10.27
C LYS A 154 -18.05 -2.05 9.94
N TYR A 155 -17.14 -2.95 9.58
CA TYR A 155 -17.45 -4.31 9.11
C TYR A 155 -16.99 -5.39 10.09
N ASP A 156 -16.37 -5.01 11.21
CA ASP A 156 -15.71 -5.94 12.13
C ASP A 156 -14.76 -6.90 11.41
N TYR A 157 -14.01 -6.37 10.42
CA TYR A 157 -13.12 -7.13 9.55
C TYR A 157 -11.68 -6.65 9.68
N LYS A 158 -10.73 -7.57 9.57
CA LYS A 158 -9.30 -7.30 9.59
C LYS A 158 -8.60 -8.09 8.50
N PHE A 159 -7.60 -7.48 7.89
CA PHE A 159 -6.67 -8.13 6.98
C PHE A 159 -5.28 -8.18 7.58
N SER A 160 -4.68 -9.38 7.65
CA SER A 160 -3.40 -9.65 8.34
C SER A 160 -2.19 -8.97 7.70
N CYS A 161 -2.29 -8.53 6.47
CA CYS A 161 -1.21 -7.89 5.73
C CYS A 161 0.01 -8.82 5.61
N ASP A 162 -0.18 -9.96 4.98
CA ASP A 162 0.89 -10.92 4.74
C ASP A 162 1.99 -10.34 3.84
N ASN A 163 3.23 -10.80 4.04
CA ASN A 163 4.36 -10.33 3.25
C ASN A 163 4.14 -10.55 1.76
N ASN A 164 4.48 -9.56 0.94
CA ASN A 164 4.27 -9.60 -0.51
C ASN A 164 2.81 -9.84 -0.92
N SER A 165 1.85 -9.34 -0.12
CA SER A 165 0.43 -9.33 -0.47
C SER A 165 0.00 -7.96 -0.98
N LEU A 166 -1.01 -7.95 -1.86
CA LEU A 166 -1.67 -6.75 -2.36
C LEU A 166 -3.17 -6.85 -2.14
N ILE A 167 -3.78 -5.88 -1.47
CA ILE A 167 -5.24 -5.73 -1.41
C ILE A 167 -5.68 -4.53 -2.25
N MET A 168 -6.71 -4.72 -3.09
CA MET A 168 -7.37 -3.62 -3.82
C MET A 168 -8.81 -3.48 -3.35
N MET A 169 -9.24 -2.24 -3.15
CA MET A 169 -10.60 -1.93 -2.66
C MET A 169 -11.06 -0.53 -3.07
N PRO A 170 -12.38 -0.22 -3.01
CA PRO A 170 -12.87 1.15 -3.23
C PRO A 170 -12.39 2.15 -2.16
N GLY A 171 -12.09 3.39 -2.57
CA GLY A 171 -11.60 4.45 -1.69
C GLY A 171 -12.59 4.92 -0.63
N TRP A 172 -13.90 4.66 -0.81
CA TRP A 172 -14.94 5.01 0.16
C TRP A 172 -15.01 4.04 1.37
N VAL A 173 -14.32 2.91 1.31
CA VAL A 173 -14.29 1.95 2.43
C VAL A 173 -13.49 2.54 3.59
N GLU A 174 -14.12 2.67 4.77
CA GLU A 174 -13.45 3.13 5.97
C GLU A 174 -12.42 2.08 6.42
N HIS A 175 -11.18 2.52 6.60
CA HIS A 175 -10.08 1.65 6.98
C HIS A 175 -9.07 2.36 7.88
N GLY A 176 -8.31 1.58 8.61
CA GLY A 176 -7.23 2.05 9.48
C GLY A 176 -6.16 1.00 9.64
N VAL A 177 -5.14 1.28 10.43
CA VAL A 177 -4.07 0.34 10.76
C VAL A 177 -3.99 0.21 12.27
N SER A 178 -4.07 -1.03 12.78
CA SER A 178 -3.89 -1.32 14.19
C SER A 178 -2.47 -1.00 14.63
N GLU A 179 -2.27 -0.76 15.93
CA GLU A 179 -0.97 -0.42 16.48
C GLU A 179 0.04 -1.54 16.22
N VAL A 180 1.21 -1.17 15.69
CA VAL A 180 2.36 -2.06 15.54
C VAL A 180 3.11 -2.12 16.86
N LYS A 181 3.47 -3.34 17.31
CA LYS A 181 4.28 -3.59 18.48
C LYS A 181 5.50 -4.39 18.09
N ILE A 182 6.68 -3.80 18.31
CA ILE A 182 7.97 -4.43 18.03
C ILE A 182 8.89 -4.19 19.23
N ASP A 183 9.50 -5.27 19.74
CA ASP A 183 10.39 -5.21 20.90
C ASP A 183 11.84 -5.00 20.48
N ASN A 184 12.54 -4.10 21.18
CA ASN A 184 14.00 -3.91 21.11
C ASN A 184 14.60 -3.84 19.69
N SER A 185 13.89 -3.22 18.75
CA SER A 185 14.44 -2.97 17.42
C SER A 185 14.77 -1.49 17.23
N ASP A 186 15.83 -1.24 16.48
CA ASP A 186 16.13 0.10 15.99
C ASP A 186 15.15 0.46 14.88
N TYR A 187 14.65 1.68 14.89
CA TYR A 187 13.81 2.21 13.80
C TYR A 187 14.46 2.00 12.42
N PHE A 188 15.77 2.18 12.34
CA PHE A 188 16.52 2.15 11.09
C PHE A 188 16.91 0.75 10.61
N ASP A 189 16.64 -0.30 11.38
CA ASP A 189 16.95 -1.68 10.99
C ASP A 189 15.98 -2.24 9.92
N GLY A 190 14.84 -1.55 9.70
CA GLY A 190 13.86 -1.91 8.69
C GLY A 190 12.99 -3.11 9.02
N TYR A 191 12.94 -3.57 10.28
CA TYR A 191 12.12 -4.70 10.71
C TYR A 191 10.67 -4.35 11.07
N GLY A 192 10.26 -3.12 10.91
CA GLY A 192 8.86 -2.73 11.02
C GLY A 192 8.03 -3.17 9.81
N ARG A 193 6.81 -2.64 9.72
CA ARG A 193 5.84 -2.93 8.67
C ARG A 193 5.86 -1.84 7.61
N TYR A 194 6.10 -2.20 6.36
CA TYR A 194 5.96 -1.30 5.23
C TYR A 194 4.60 -1.46 4.55
N ALA A 195 4.09 -0.37 4.01
CA ALA A 195 2.97 -0.35 3.08
C ALA A 195 3.28 0.58 1.91
N ILE A 196 3.13 0.09 0.69
CA ILE A 196 3.09 0.91 -0.51
C ILE A 196 1.62 1.09 -0.86
N THR A 197 1.13 2.34 -0.81
CA THR A 197 -0.26 2.67 -1.10
C THR A 197 -0.35 3.38 -2.43
N SER A 198 -1.12 2.84 -3.37
CA SER A 198 -1.45 3.49 -4.64
C SER A 198 -2.88 3.99 -4.61
N PHE A 199 -3.05 5.27 -4.86
CA PHE A 199 -4.31 5.99 -4.94
C PHE A 199 -4.69 6.13 -6.42
N PHE A 200 -5.67 5.35 -6.87
CA PHE A 200 -6.06 5.29 -8.26
C PHE A 200 -6.93 6.47 -8.66
N THR A 201 -6.61 7.06 -9.79
CA THR A 201 -7.35 8.18 -10.38
C THR A 201 -7.28 8.13 -11.91
N ASN A 202 -8.05 8.97 -12.55
CA ASN A 202 -7.95 9.21 -13.98
C ASN A 202 -7.22 10.53 -14.20
N LYS A 203 -6.18 10.51 -15.03
CA LYS A 203 -5.54 11.70 -15.55
C LYS A 203 -6.01 11.87 -17.00
N GLU A 204 -6.56 13.03 -17.32
CA GLU A 204 -6.86 13.36 -18.71
C GLU A 204 -5.56 13.30 -19.52
N LYS A 205 -5.63 12.70 -20.70
CA LYS A 205 -4.51 12.75 -21.65
C LYS A 205 -4.50 14.16 -22.24
N GLU A 206 -3.46 14.92 -21.91
CA GLU A 206 -3.15 16.18 -22.59
C GLU A 206 -2.86 15.94 -24.06
#